data_5a639416f19dd49e0c1cc7ac59eb4e4b
#
_entry.id   5a639416f19dd49e0c1cc7ac59eb4e4b
#
_cell.length_a   1.000
_cell.length_b   1.000
_cell.length_c   1.000
_cell.angle_alpha   90.00
_cell.angle_beta   90.00
_cell.angle_gamma   90.00
#
_symmetry.space_group_name_H-M   'P 1'
#
loop_
_entity.id
_entity.type
_entity.pdbx_description
1 polymer ?
#
loop_
_entity_poly.entity_id
_entity_poly.type
_entity_poly.pdbx_seq_one_letter_code
_entity_poly.pdbx_strand_id
1 'polypeptide(L)'
;MAQRSTTASSTPRLSEYARKFTYPNGIKRTVWPRVEAKGRELGFGFDWWQQQAGTVILGYGDDGRYVATVGGVGMSIPRQVGKTYFVLAMIVILCILFPGLQVVWTAHHLRTSTKTFTTLRGICRRKKVAPLVRSIRSANGEQQVEFVNGSVIMFGARAQGFGRGFDEIDIEVFDEAQILDTKALEDMVAATNQARHIHGALLLFMGTPPRKSDPSSEFRLRRSEAWAGEAKDAIWIEIGADPESDPNDQAQYPLMNPSFPLRTPLESLQRLRKNLKDPDSWNREGRGVWDPENIGGALAHSRWLALADARAERGANVVFGLDLTGDRDVWIAVAWRRDDGATHVMLTNDGRPVAAYSAVAECKRLTGEWGGTVATSAFGDELEREGVPFEPVNGTEFAAACGLLEDAINDSSARHGNQPALNDAVKAARWRPQTTSGERAFVLRDAPEVGPVAAVARALWLLGQAPNYDPLDSIY
;
A
#
# COMPACT_ATOMS: atom_id res chain seq x y z
N MET A 1 -23.75 37.52 -34.27
CA MET A 1 -22.37 37.01 -34.27
C MET A 1 -21.73 37.45 -32.96
N ALA A 2 -21.72 36.60 -31.95
CA ALA A 2 -21.05 36.87 -30.66
C ALA A 2 -19.71 36.15 -30.69
N GLN A 3 -18.63 36.92 -30.68
CA GLN A 3 -17.27 36.41 -30.54
C GLN A 3 -17.13 35.74 -29.19
N ARG A 4 -16.93 34.41 -29.16
CA ARG A 4 -16.46 33.69 -28.01
C ARG A 4 -14.99 34.09 -27.76
N SER A 5 -14.76 34.81 -26.69
CA SER A 5 -13.44 35.09 -26.18
C SER A 5 -12.76 33.76 -25.84
N THR A 6 -11.64 33.49 -26.48
CA THR A 6 -10.72 32.41 -26.13
C THR A 6 -10.07 32.74 -24.80
N THR A 7 -10.61 32.22 -23.70
CA THR A 7 -9.94 32.22 -22.41
C THR A 7 -8.67 31.39 -22.55
N ALA A 8 -7.53 32.04 -22.32
CA ALA A 8 -6.23 31.36 -22.23
C ALA A 8 -6.36 30.21 -21.20
N SER A 9 -6.11 28.98 -21.65
CA SER A 9 -6.09 27.78 -20.80
C SER A 9 -5.03 27.99 -19.71
N SER A 10 -5.45 28.28 -18.48
CA SER A 10 -4.54 28.35 -17.34
C SER A 10 -3.94 26.98 -17.11
N THR A 11 -2.63 26.91 -16.88
CA THR A 11 -1.94 25.68 -16.47
C THR A 11 -2.67 25.08 -15.25
N PRO A 12 -3.09 23.80 -15.28
CA PRO A 12 -3.82 23.20 -14.17
C PRO A 12 -2.96 23.19 -12.90
N ARG A 13 -3.62 23.28 -11.74
CA ARG A 13 -2.93 23.11 -10.44
C ARG A 13 -2.77 21.62 -10.16
N LEU A 14 -1.60 21.23 -9.64
CA LEU A 14 -1.34 19.83 -9.27
C LEU A 14 -2.34 19.32 -8.22
N SER A 15 -2.77 20.19 -7.30
CA SER A 15 -3.79 19.90 -6.29
C SER A 15 -5.18 19.62 -6.85
N GLU A 16 -5.49 20.12 -8.05
CA GLU A 16 -6.76 19.90 -8.74
C GLU A 16 -6.67 18.73 -9.73
N TYR A 17 -5.45 18.44 -10.19
CA TYR A 17 -5.19 17.41 -11.19
C TYR A 17 -4.94 16.04 -10.57
N ALA A 18 -4.17 15.98 -9.48
CA ALA A 18 -3.80 14.73 -8.82
C ALA A 18 -5.00 14.09 -8.12
N ARG A 19 -5.08 12.78 -8.16
CA ARG A 19 -6.07 11.98 -7.39
C ARG A 19 -5.97 12.25 -5.89
N LYS A 20 -4.74 12.37 -5.40
CA LYS A 20 -4.43 12.79 -4.04
C LYS A 20 -3.13 13.59 -4.06
N PHE A 21 -3.17 14.75 -3.45
CA PHE A 21 -1.99 15.59 -3.24
C PHE A 21 -2.02 16.14 -1.83
N THR A 22 -1.07 15.70 -1.02
CA THR A 22 -0.90 16.17 0.36
C THR A 22 0.52 16.65 0.58
N TYR A 23 0.70 17.63 1.41
CA TYR A 23 2.00 18.12 1.84
C TYR A 23 1.89 18.77 3.23
N PRO A 24 2.97 18.79 4.01
CA PRO A 24 2.99 19.41 5.32
C PRO A 24 2.68 20.90 5.26
N ASN A 25 1.99 21.40 6.27
CA ASN A 25 1.85 22.83 6.47
C ASN A 25 3.21 23.47 6.81
N GLY A 26 3.35 24.78 6.56
CA GLY A 26 4.53 25.50 7.01
C GLY A 26 5.62 25.69 5.96
N ILE A 27 5.39 25.36 4.69
CA ILE A 27 6.31 25.78 3.61
C ILE A 27 6.36 27.30 3.58
N LYS A 28 7.54 27.85 3.83
CA LYS A 28 7.83 29.30 3.78
C LYS A 28 8.60 29.69 2.53
N ARG A 29 9.49 28.82 2.10
CA ARG A 29 10.38 29.01 0.94
C ARG A 29 10.59 27.68 0.23
N THR A 30 11.19 27.74 -0.95
CA THR A 30 11.56 26.52 -1.71
C THR A 30 12.87 26.75 -2.45
N VAL A 31 13.64 25.68 -2.60
CA VAL A 31 14.87 25.66 -3.43
C VAL A 31 14.55 25.62 -4.92
N TRP A 32 13.31 25.25 -5.29
CA TRP A 32 12.91 24.98 -6.68
C TRP A 32 13.26 26.07 -7.69
N PRO A 33 13.09 27.39 -7.44
CA PRO A 33 13.47 28.42 -8.40
C PRO A 33 14.97 28.37 -8.80
N ARG A 34 15.85 28.02 -7.85
CA ARG A 34 17.28 27.83 -8.12
C ARG A 34 17.51 26.59 -8.99
N VAL A 35 16.81 25.49 -8.68
CA VAL A 35 16.86 24.24 -9.45
C VAL A 35 16.36 24.47 -10.88
N GLU A 36 15.24 25.16 -11.06
CA GLU A 36 14.70 25.47 -12.37
C GLU A 36 15.63 26.38 -13.20
N ALA A 37 16.17 27.43 -12.60
CA ALA A 37 17.10 28.33 -13.26
C ALA A 37 18.37 27.60 -13.72
N LYS A 38 19.01 26.81 -12.83
CA LYS A 38 20.15 25.98 -13.17
C LYS A 38 19.81 24.91 -14.19
N GLY A 39 18.63 24.32 -14.09
CA GLY A 39 18.11 23.35 -15.05
C GLY A 39 18.03 23.93 -16.47
N ARG A 40 17.46 25.12 -16.64
CA ARG A 40 17.42 25.83 -17.94
C ARG A 40 18.81 26.11 -18.48
N GLU A 41 19.75 26.55 -17.64
CA GLU A 41 21.14 26.77 -18.01
C GLU A 41 21.78 25.47 -18.57
N LEU A 42 21.55 24.35 -17.91
CA LEU A 42 22.11 23.04 -18.27
C LEU A 42 21.34 22.31 -19.39
N GLY A 43 20.19 22.85 -19.84
CA GLY A 43 19.37 22.28 -20.88
C GLY A 43 18.40 21.19 -20.39
N PHE A 44 18.00 21.23 -19.11
CA PHE A 44 16.88 20.46 -18.59
C PHE A 44 15.57 21.23 -18.77
N GLY A 45 14.51 20.52 -19.14
CA GLY A 45 13.16 21.06 -19.17
C GLY A 45 12.25 20.25 -18.23
N PHE A 46 11.38 20.95 -17.55
CA PHE A 46 10.39 20.35 -16.64
C PHE A 46 8.97 20.68 -17.12
N ASP A 47 8.11 19.68 -17.11
CA ASP A 47 6.70 19.85 -17.37
C ASP A 47 6.02 20.59 -16.20
N TRP A 48 4.86 21.16 -16.45
CA TRP A 48 4.11 21.95 -15.46
C TRP A 48 3.91 21.20 -14.12
N TRP A 49 3.60 19.89 -14.16
CA TRP A 49 3.41 19.07 -12.98
C TRP A 49 4.72 18.84 -12.22
N GLN A 50 5.84 18.70 -12.94
CA GLN A 50 7.18 18.54 -12.36
C GLN A 50 7.63 19.82 -11.65
N GLN A 51 7.31 20.97 -12.23
CA GLN A 51 7.59 22.26 -11.61
C GLN A 51 6.82 22.43 -10.30
N GLN A 52 5.53 22.12 -10.29
CA GLN A 52 4.70 22.24 -9.09
C GLN A 52 5.09 21.18 -8.03
N ALA A 53 5.34 19.94 -8.45
CA ALA A 53 5.85 18.90 -7.54
C ALA A 53 7.18 19.29 -6.94
N GLY A 54 8.15 19.73 -7.75
CA GLY A 54 9.47 20.18 -7.29
C GLY A 54 9.40 21.37 -6.32
N THR A 55 8.47 22.29 -6.54
CA THR A 55 8.24 23.43 -5.65
C THR A 55 7.90 22.96 -4.23
N VAL A 56 7.04 21.95 -4.12
CA VAL A 56 6.60 21.41 -2.81
C VAL A 56 7.64 20.47 -2.21
N ILE A 57 8.24 19.58 -3.03
CA ILE A 57 9.27 18.62 -2.60
C ILE A 57 10.46 19.34 -1.96
N LEU A 58 10.90 20.44 -2.55
CA LEU A 58 12.03 21.24 -2.08
C LEU A 58 11.61 22.43 -1.21
N GLY A 59 10.37 22.38 -0.68
CA GLY A 59 9.84 23.34 0.26
C GLY A 59 10.46 23.18 1.65
N TYR A 60 10.79 24.30 2.31
CA TYR A 60 11.36 24.32 3.66
C TYR A 60 10.69 25.35 4.55
N GLY A 61 10.73 25.10 5.87
CA GLY A 61 10.15 25.94 6.91
C GLY A 61 11.06 27.07 7.38
N ASP A 62 10.64 27.72 8.47
CA ASP A 62 11.42 28.81 9.11
C ASP A 62 12.74 28.31 9.74
N ASP A 63 12.80 27.04 10.13
CA ASP A 63 13.99 26.35 10.62
C ASP A 63 15.01 26.03 9.51
N GLY A 64 14.67 26.30 8.26
CA GLY A 64 15.47 25.99 7.09
C GLY A 64 15.44 24.55 6.63
N ARG A 65 14.71 23.66 7.33
CA ARG A 65 14.60 22.24 6.99
C ARG A 65 13.52 21.97 5.96
N TYR A 66 13.71 20.98 5.09
CA TYR A 66 12.63 20.49 4.22
C TYR A 66 11.43 20.06 5.07
N VAL A 67 10.23 20.47 4.69
CA VAL A 67 9.01 20.12 5.43
C VAL A 67 8.71 18.61 5.42
N ALA A 68 9.26 17.89 4.45
CA ALA A 68 9.13 16.44 4.33
C ALA A 68 10.42 15.69 4.74
N THR A 69 11.29 16.30 5.56
CA THR A 69 12.54 15.66 5.99
C THR A 69 12.33 14.45 6.90
N VAL A 70 11.17 14.32 7.53
CA VAL A 70 10.81 13.18 8.41
C VAL A 70 10.03 12.13 7.64
N GLY A 71 8.84 12.48 7.14
CA GLY A 71 7.96 11.51 6.48
C GLY A 71 8.33 11.20 5.03
N GLY A 72 9.18 12.02 4.41
CA GLY A 72 9.62 11.85 3.03
C GLY A 72 8.56 12.21 1.98
N VAL A 73 8.82 11.80 0.74
CA VAL A 73 7.99 12.11 -0.44
C VAL A 73 7.56 10.82 -1.13
N GLY A 74 6.28 10.54 -1.16
CA GLY A 74 5.68 9.44 -1.92
C GLY A 74 5.12 9.92 -3.26
N MET A 75 5.44 9.19 -4.34
CA MET A 75 4.92 9.47 -5.69
C MET A 75 4.39 8.19 -6.32
N SER A 76 3.08 8.07 -6.42
CA SER A 76 2.38 7.02 -7.17
C SER A 76 1.90 7.58 -8.50
N ILE A 77 2.62 7.29 -9.56
CA ILE A 77 2.41 7.88 -10.88
C ILE A 77 2.53 6.78 -11.95
N PRO A 78 1.65 6.71 -12.97
CA PRO A 78 1.71 5.69 -14.02
C PRO A 78 3.07 5.60 -14.72
N ARG A 79 3.26 4.54 -15.49
CA ARG A 79 4.46 4.39 -16.33
C ARG A 79 4.52 5.45 -17.43
N GLN A 80 5.74 5.78 -17.85
CA GLN A 80 6.04 6.67 -19.00
C GLN A 80 5.56 8.13 -18.86
N VAL A 81 5.23 8.58 -17.65
CA VAL A 81 4.87 9.97 -17.35
C VAL A 81 6.09 10.89 -17.17
N GLY A 82 7.29 10.32 -17.03
CA GLY A 82 8.52 11.10 -16.83
C GLY A 82 8.99 11.23 -15.38
N LYS A 83 8.46 10.41 -14.47
CA LYS A 83 8.81 10.35 -13.05
C LYS A 83 10.32 10.23 -12.79
N THR A 84 10.94 9.18 -13.34
CA THR A 84 12.38 8.91 -13.17
C THR A 84 13.24 10.06 -13.73
N TYR A 85 12.88 10.61 -14.90
CA TYR A 85 13.57 11.76 -15.47
C TYR A 85 13.51 12.99 -14.55
N PHE A 86 12.33 13.29 -14.01
CA PHE A 86 12.12 14.43 -13.11
C PHE A 86 13.00 14.34 -11.88
N VAL A 87 12.95 13.22 -11.16
CA VAL A 87 13.75 13.04 -9.93
C VAL A 87 15.23 13.02 -10.24
N LEU A 88 15.65 12.34 -11.31
CA LEU A 88 17.06 12.27 -11.70
C LEU A 88 17.63 13.64 -12.09
N ALA A 89 16.88 14.42 -12.89
CA ALA A 89 17.29 15.78 -13.27
C ALA A 89 17.36 16.71 -12.05
N MET A 90 16.37 16.65 -11.16
CA MET A 90 16.36 17.41 -9.91
C MET A 90 17.58 17.08 -9.05
N ILE A 91 17.90 15.81 -8.84
CA ILE A 91 19.07 15.38 -8.05
C ILE A 91 20.37 15.82 -8.67
N VAL A 92 20.57 15.66 -9.98
CA VAL A 92 21.77 16.15 -10.67
C VAL A 92 21.96 17.65 -10.44
N ILE A 93 20.89 18.42 -10.54
CA ILE A 93 20.94 19.86 -10.34
C ILE A 93 21.25 20.20 -8.88
N LEU A 94 20.65 19.48 -7.91
CA LEU A 94 20.96 19.65 -6.48
C LEU A 94 22.42 19.34 -6.17
N CYS A 95 22.98 18.24 -6.73
CA CYS A 95 24.41 17.92 -6.61
C CYS A 95 25.31 19.04 -7.15
N ILE A 96 24.89 19.73 -8.21
CA ILE A 96 25.66 20.85 -8.78
C ILE A 96 25.51 22.11 -7.90
N LEU A 97 24.37 22.36 -7.32
CA LEU A 97 24.06 23.54 -6.50
C LEU A 97 24.61 23.47 -5.08
N PHE A 98 24.72 22.29 -4.51
CA PHE A 98 25.11 22.05 -3.12
C PHE A 98 26.36 21.17 -3.08
N PRO A 99 27.53 21.73 -2.77
CA PRO A 99 28.78 20.96 -2.68
C PRO A 99 28.71 19.86 -1.62
N GLY A 100 29.28 18.70 -1.93
CA GLY A 100 29.41 17.57 -1.01
C GLY A 100 28.11 16.74 -0.82
N LEU A 101 27.05 17.02 -1.56
CA LEU A 101 25.76 16.30 -1.43
C LEU A 101 25.93 14.80 -1.71
N GLN A 102 25.51 13.95 -0.77
CA GLN A 102 25.59 12.50 -0.87
C GLN A 102 24.22 11.91 -1.19
N VAL A 103 24.11 11.21 -2.32
CA VAL A 103 22.85 10.67 -2.81
C VAL A 103 22.97 9.17 -3.05
N VAL A 104 22.00 8.41 -2.57
CA VAL A 104 21.81 6.99 -2.86
C VAL A 104 20.56 6.80 -3.69
N TRP A 105 20.70 6.14 -4.83
CA TRP A 105 19.58 5.73 -5.68
C TRP A 105 19.46 4.22 -5.71
N THR A 106 18.36 3.71 -5.23
CA THR A 106 18.13 2.28 -5.21
C THR A 106 16.92 1.88 -6.04
N ALA A 107 16.99 0.69 -6.63
CA ALA A 107 15.85 -0.02 -7.20
C ALA A 107 15.81 -1.45 -6.65
N HIS A 108 14.66 -2.13 -6.74
CA HIS A 108 14.58 -3.51 -6.31
C HIS A 108 15.52 -4.40 -7.12
N HIS A 109 15.45 -4.29 -8.45
CA HIS A 109 16.25 -5.09 -9.37
C HIS A 109 17.48 -4.35 -9.89
N LEU A 110 18.62 -5.06 -9.98
CA LEU A 110 19.86 -4.55 -10.57
C LEU A 110 19.65 -3.99 -11.99
N ARG A 111 18.81 -4.67 -12.80
CA ARG A 111 18.52 -4.22 -14.18
C ARG A 111 17.89 -2.83 -14.21
N THR A 112 16.99 -2.51 -13.30
CA THR A 112 16.35 -1.20 -13.20
C THR A 112 17.35 -0.14 -12.75
N SER A 113 18.13 -0.43 -11.70
CA SER A 113 19.20 0.45 -11.22
C SER A 113 20.20 0.76 -12.34
N THR A 114 20.72 -0.25 -13.05
CA THR A 114 21.66 -0.09 -14.17
C THR A 114 21.06 0.72 -15.32
N LYS A 115 19.77 0.54 -15.64
CA LYS A 115 19.10 1.34 -16.67
C LYS A 115 19.02 2.81 -16.27
N THR A 116 18.68 3.12 -15.03
CA THR A 116 18.64 4.50 -14.52
C THR A 116 20.03 5.11 -14.48
N PHE A 117 21.04 4.36 -14.02
CA PHE A 117 22.44 4.80 -14.08
C PHE A 117 22.91 5.10 -15.53
N THR A 118 22.52 4.26 -16.50
CA THR A 118 22.84 4.51 -17.92
C THR A 118 22.22 5.84 -18.41
N THR A 119 21.01 6.15 -17.97
CA THR A 119 20.35 7.43 -18.26
C THR A 119 21.12 8.59 -17.63
N LEU A 120 21.50 8.46 -16.35
CA LEU A 120 22.33 9.46 -15.65
C LEU A 120 23.66 9.68 -16.38
N ARG A 121 24.35 8.60 -16.76
CA ARG A 121 25.61 8.69 -17.53
C ARG A 121 25.45 9.46 -18.82
N GLY A 122 24.33 9.25 -19.53
CA GLY A 122 23.97 10.02 -20.72
C GLY A 122 23.77 11.52 -20.43
N ILE A 123 23.13 11.85 -19.32
CA ILE A 123 22.96 13.23 -18.84
C ILE A 123 24.31 13.86 -18.52
N CYS A 124 25.16 13.17 -17.76
CA CYS A 124 26.48 13.65 -17.35
C CYS A 124 27.44 13.89 -18.51
N ARG A 125 27.22 13.23 -19.65
CA ARG A 125 28.02 13.46 -20.89
C ARG A 125 27.55 14.63 -21.76
N ARG A 126 26.45 15.29 -21.41
CA ARG A 126 25.97 16.47 -22.16
C ARG A 126 26.96 17.60 -22.04
N LYS A 127 27.19 18.35 -23.13
CA LYS A 127 28.19 19.43 -23.23
C LYS A 127 28.20 20.40 -22.04
N LYS A 128 27.04 20.75 -21.51
CA LYS A 128 26.89 21.69 -20.40
C LYS A 128 27.06 21.06 -19.02
N VAL A 129 26.93 19.74 -18.90
CA VAL A 129 27.02 19.00 -17.61
C VAL A 129 28.39 18.37 -17.44
N ALA A 130 29.00 17.87 -18.51
CA ALA A 130 30.28 17.16 -18.48
C ALA A 130 31.42 17.91 -17.75
N PRO A 131 31.59 19.23 -17.87
CA PRO A 131 32.63 19.96 -17.14
C PRO A 131 32.43 19.95 -15.61
N LEU A 132 31.24 19.65 -15.12
CA LEU A 132 30.89 19.60 -13.69
C LEU A 132 31.04 18.21 -13.10
N VAL A 133 31.35 17.19 -13.91
CA VAL A 133 31.51 15.78 -13.50
C VAL A 133 32.98 15.46 -13.38
N ARG A 134 33.39 14.94 -12.23
CA ARG A 134 34.78 14.51 -11.96
C ARG A 134 35.04 13.11 -12.49
N SER A 135 34.16 12.18 -12.14
CA SER A 135 34.32 10.78 -12.51
C SER A 135 32.98 10.05 -12.66
N ILE A 136 32.96 8.98 -13.48
CA ILE A 136 31.84 8.08 -13.65
C ILE A 136 32.40 6.66 -13.53
N ARG A 137 32.04 5.93 -12.45
CA ARG A 137 32.32 4.51 -12.28
C ARG A 137 31.14 3.69 -12.80
N SER A 138 31.43 2.69 -13.64
CA SER A 138 30.38 1.86 -14.27
C SER A 138 30.49 0.37 -13.89
N ALA A 139 31.38 0.00 -12.95
CA ALA A 139 31.51 -1.37 -12.48
C ALA A 139 30.20 -1.80 -11.77
N ASN A 140 29.78 -3.05 -12.03
CA ASN A 140 28.58 -3.60 -11.40
C ASN A 140 28.74 -3.62 -9.86
N GLY A 141 27.76 -3.08 -9.16
CA GLY A 141 27.78 -2.96 -7.69
C GLY A 141 28.47 -1.68 -7.16
N GLU A 142 29.21 -0.95 -8.02
CA GLU A 142 29.93 0.28 -7.67
C GLU A 142 29.57 1.44 -8.62
N GLN A 143 28.38 1.43 -9.17
CA GLN A 143 27.93 2.45 -10.10
C GLN A 143 27.77 3.79 -9.40
N GLN A 144 28.57 4.79 -9.77
CA GLN A 144 28.46 6.13 -9.19
C GLN A 144 28.88 7.24 -10.15
N VAL A 145 28.41 8.44 -9.89
CA VAL A 145 28.86 9.68 -10.51
C VAL A 145 29.33 10.61 -9.42
N GLU A 146 30.57 11.11 -9.56
CA GLU A 146 31.19 12.11 -8.69
C GLU A 146 31.25 13.45 -9.43
N PHE A 147 30.81 14.51 -8.79
CA PHE A 147 30.89 15.89 -9.30
C PHE A 147 32.17 16.60 -8.81
N VAL A 148 32.59 17.61 -9.53
CA VAL A 148 33.84 18.38 -9.20
C VAL A 148 33.76 19.07 -7.84
N ASN A 149 32.57 19.35 -7.33
CA ASN A 149 32.31 19.94 -6.01
C ASN A 149 32.23 18.94 -4.86
N GLY A 150 32.53 17.66 -5.10
CA GLY A 150 32.52 16.59 -4.11
C GLY A 150 31.16 15.91 -3.88
N SER A 151 30.11 16.32 -4.59
CA SER A 151 28.82 15.61 -4.52
C SER A 151 28.91 14.27 -5.25
N VAL A 152 28.16 13.26 -4.74
CA VAL A 152 28.19 11.90 -5.30
C VAL A 152 26.77 11.37 -5.44
N ILE A 153 26.49 10.66 -6.53
CA ILE A 153 25.27 9.85 -6.71
C ILE A 153 25.70 8.40 -6.88
N MET A 154 25.30 7.54 -5.94
CA MET A 154 25.56 6.11 -5.91
C MET A 154 24.33 5.32 -6.31
N PHE A 155 24.51 4.22 -7.05
CA PHE A 155 23.42 3.37 -7.55
C PHE A 155 23.61 1.92 -7.15
N GLY A 156 22.53 1.27 -6.74
CA GLY A 156 22.55 -0.14 -6.43
C GLY A 156 21.18 -0.82 -6.36
N ALA A 157 21.20 -2.14 -6.18
CA ALA A 157 20.01 -2.95 -6.06
C ALA A 157 19.79 -3.38 -4.62
N ARG A 158 18.59 -3.09 -4.08
CA ARG A 158 18.19 -3.50 -2.72
C ARG A 158 18.24 -5.02 -2.53
N ALA A 159 17.80 -5.78 -3.53
CA ALA A 159 17.86 -7.24 -3.50
C ALA A 159 19.28 -7.82 -3.32
N GLN A 160 20.32 -7.01 -3.52
CA GLN A 160 21.72 -7.39 -3.33
C GLN A 160 22.32 -6.79 -2.03
N GLY A 161 21.49 -6.21 -1.15
CA GLY A 161 21.94 -5.61 0.10
C GLY A 161 22.64 -4.27 -0.05
N PHE A 162 22.49 -3.60 -1.22
CA PHE A 162 23.05 -2.26 -1.42
C PHE A 162 22.38 -1.25 -0.50
N GLY A 163 23.16 -0.39 0.08
CA GLY A 163 22.70 0.64 1.03
C GLY A 163 23.01 0.32 2.49
N ARG A 164 23.27 -0.95 2.82
CA ARG A 164 23.66 -1.33 4.17
C ARG A 164 25.03 -0.77 4.56
N GLY A 165 25.09 -0.13 5.74
CA GLY A 165 26.32 0.43 6.27
C GLY A 165 26.76 1.75 5.63
N PHE A 166 25.89 2.39 4.84
CA PHE A 166 26.10 3.78 4.48
C PHE A 166 25.78 4.69 5.66
N ASP A 167 26.48 5.80 5.72
CA ASP A 167 26.30 6.91 6.65
C ASP A 167 26.32 8.24 5.89
N GLU A 168 25.87 9.30 6.53
CA GLU A 168 25.93 10.67 5.99
C GLU A 168 25.23 10.86 4.63
N ILE A 169 24.15 10.10 4.37
CA ILE A 169 23.37 10.22 3.14
C ILE A 169 22.37 11.36 3.27
N ASP A 170 22.40 12.31 2.35
CA ASP A 170 21.51 13.47 2.33
C ASP A 170 20.20 13.20 1.58
N ILE A 171 20.25 12.46 0.48
CA ILE A 171 19.08 12.12 -0.32
C ILE A 171 19.09 10.62 -0.62
N GLU A 172 17.98 9.96 -0.33
CA GLU A 172 17.80 8.57 -0.67
C GLU A 172 16.56 8.37 -1.57
N VAL A 173 16.76 7.67 -2.69
CA VAL A 173 15.70 7.40 -3.67
C VAL A 173 15.38 5.91 -3.70
N PHE A 174 14.15 5.60 -3.37
CA PHE A 174 13.55 4.28 -3.50
C PHE A 174 12.76 4.21 -4.82
N ASP A 175 13.44 3.89 -5.92
CA ASP A 175 12.79 3.59 -7.19
C ASP A 175 12.12 2.21 -7.11
N GLU A 176 11.01 2.01 -7.80
CA GLU A 176 10.16 0.83 -7.65
C GLU A 176 9.68 0.65 -6.18
N ALA A 177 9.20 1.73 -5.55
CA ALA A 177 8.73 1.68 -4.16
C ALA A 177 7.51 0.76 -3.96
N GLN A 178 6.79 0.42 -5.03
CA GLN A 178 5.74 -0.60 -5.00
C GLN A 178 6.25 -2.01 -4.66
N ILE A 179 7.58 -2.22 -4.65
CA ILE A 179 8.23 -3.49 -4.26
C ILE A 179 9.22 -3.22 -3.10
N LEU A 180 8.89 -2.30 -2.23
CA LEU A 180 9.71 -1.98 -1.06
C LEU A 180 9.09 -2.62 0.19
N ASP A 181 9.80 -3.58 0.78
CA ASP A 181 9.45 -4.18 2.06
C ASP A 181 10.02 -3.39 3.24
N THR A 182 9.45 -3.61 4.41
CA THR A 182 9.85 -2.93 5.66
C THR A 182 11.32 -3.19 6.00
N LYS A 183 11.80 -4.43 5.81
CA LYS A 183 13.19 -4.79 6.13
C LYS A 183 14.20 -4.04 5.28
N ALA A 184 13.93 -3.90 3.97
CA ALA A 184 14.80 -3.13 3.08
C ALA A 184 14.83 -1.65 3.47
N LEU A 185 13.72 -1.09 3.94
CA LEU A 185 13.66 0.28 4.44
C LEU A 185 14.45 0.43 5.74
N GLU A 186 14.26 -0.46 6.72
CA GLU A 186 14.99 -0.45 8.01
C GLU A 186 16.52 -0.52 7.81
N ASP A 187 16.97 -1.35 6.87
CA ASP A 187 18.39 -1.50 6.55
C ASP A 187 19.03 -0.21 6.00
N MET A 188 18.23 0.71 5.45
CA MET A 188 18.71 1.83 4.65
C MET A 188 18.43 3.20 5.29
N VAL A 189 17.27 3.38 5.92
CA VAL A 189 16.86 4.71 6.45
C VAL A 189 17.83 5.27 7.48
N ALA A 190 18.53 4.40 8.21
CA ALA A 190 19.55 4.80 9.19
C ALA A 190 20.70 5.60 8.57
N ALA A 191 21.00 5.41 7.28
CA ALA A 191 22.04 6.13 6.55
C ALA A 191 21.79 7.64 6.51
N THR A 192 20.53 8.08 6.62
CA THR A 192 20.16 9.50 6.57
C THR A 192 20.18 10.19 7.93
N ASN A 193 20.39 9.47 9.03
CA ASN A 193 20.39 10.05 10.39
C ASN A 193 21.52 11.08 10.59
N GLN A 194 22.62 10.96 9.83
CA GLN A 194 23.76 11.85 9.89
C GLN A 194 23.86 12.75 8.65
N ALA A 195 22.74 13.01 7.96
CA ALA A 195 22.71 13.89 6.80
C ALA A 195 23.29 15.28 7.11
N ARG A 196 24.14 15.78 6.22
CA ARG A 196 24.86 17.06 6.35
C ARG A 196 24.26 18.17 5.52
N HIS A 197 23.28 17.86 4.68
CA HIS A 197 22.65 18.87 3.83
C HIS A 197 21.98 19.96 4.67
N ILE A 198 22.15 21.21 4.26
CA ILE A 198 21.63 22.38 4.98
C ILE A 198 20.12 22.33 5.23
N HIS A 199 19.36 21.68 4.35
CA HIS A 199 17.91 21.51 4.48
C HIS A 199 17.50 20.17 5.11
N GLY A 200 18.44 19.36 5.61
CA GLY A 200 18.19 18.03 6.17
C GLY A 200 18.07 16.93 5.12
N ALA A 201 17.81 15.72 5.57
CA ALA A 201 17.63 14.57 4.71
C ALA A 201 16.34 14.64 3.88
N LEU A 202 16.33 13.92 2.74
CA LEU A 202 15.13 13.76 1.93
C LEU A 202 15.02 12.33 1.41
N LEU A 203 13.93 11.65 1.77
CA LEU A 203 13.58 10.32 1.29
C LEU A 203 12.56 10.42 0.16
N LEU A 204 12.82 9.80 -0.98
CA LEU A 204 11.95 9.85 -2.16
C LEU A 204 11.48 8.44 -2.52
N PHE A 205 10.20 8.17 -2.35
CA PHE A 205 9.55 6.90 -2.67
C PHE A 205 8.76 7.05 -3.98
N MET A 206 9.19 6.40 -5.04
CA MET A 206 8.49 6.53 -6.32
C MET A 206 8.15 5.19 -6.94
N GLY A 207 6.92 5.05 -7.38
CA GLY A 207 6.39 3.80 -7.92
C GLY A 207 5.14 3.98 -8.78
N THR A 208 4.59 2.86 -9.18
CA THR A 208 3.22 2.69 -9.68
C THR A 208 2.40 2.00 -8.59
N PRO A 209 1.08 1.91 -8.70
CA PRO A 209 0.30 1.08 -7.80
C PRO A 209 0.86 -0.35 -7.73
N PRO A 210 1.02 -0.95 -6.53
CA PRO A 210 1.58 -2.28 -6.36
C PRO A 210 0.63 -3.37 -6.82
N ARG A 211 1.16 -4.54 -7.16
CA ARG A 211 0.38 -5.77 -7.32
C ARG A 211 -0.01 -6.31 -5.94
N LYS A 212 -1.01 -7.17 -5.89
CA LYS A 212 -1.40 -7.87 -4.64
C LYS A 212 -0.25 -8.69 -4.04
N SER A 213 0.59 -9.27 -4.89
CA SER A 213 1.76 -10.07 -4.51
C SER A 213 3.02 -9.27 -4.17
N ASP A 214 3.04 -7.97 -4.42
CA ASP A 214 4.25 -7.16 -4.20
C ASP A 214 4.43 -6.88 -2.70
N PRO A 215 5.65 -7.00 -2.16
CA PRO A 215 5.95 -6.65 -0.77
C PRO A 215 5.98 -5.12 -0.61
N SER A 216 4.81 -4.52 -0.59
CA SER A 216 4.60 -3.07 -0.74
C SER A 216 4.09 -2.39 0.54
N SER A 217 4.31 -3.01 1.72
CA SER A 217 3.82 -2.52 3.01
C SER A 217 4.09 -1.03 3.21
N GLU A 218 5.31 -0.60 2.98
CA GLU A 218 5.74 0.78 3.20
C GLU A 218 5.09 1.78 2.24
N PHE A 219 4.96 1.41 0.97
CA PHE A 219 4.36 2.31 -0.02
C PHE A 219 2.84 2.41 0.15
N ARG A 220 2.19 1.30 0.58
CA ARG A 220 0.77 1.28 0.94
C ARG A 220 0.49 2.08 2.21
N LEU A 221 1.34 1.94 3.23
CA LEU A 221 1.19 2.69 4.49
C LEU A 221 1.21 4.20 4.23
N ARG A 222 2.21 4.70 3.48
CA ARG A 222 2.30 6.14 3.13
C ARG A 222 1.09 6.63 2.36
N ARG A 223 0.55 5.81 1.45
CA ARG A 223 -0.70 6.13 0.76
C ARG A 223 -1.86 6.22 1.73
N SER A 224 -2.02 5.21 2.58
CA SER A 224 -3.10 5.16 3.58
C SER A 224 -3.10 6.39 4.48
N GLU A 225 -1.95 6.76 5.04
CA GLU A 225 -1.78 7.96 5.87
C GLU A 225 -2.15 9.24 5.10
N ALA A 226 -1.73 9.35 3.83
CA ALA A 226 -2.07 10.49 3.00
C ALA A 226 -3.57 10.57 2.73
N TRP A 227 -4.25 9.45 2.44
CA TRP A 227 -5.69 9.42 2.21
C TRP A 227 -6.49 9.66 3.48
N ALA A 228 -6.02 9.19 4.64
CA ALA A 228 -6.62 9.44 5.96
C ALA A 228 -6.40 10.89 6.44
N GLY A 229 -5.48 11.65 5.83
CA GLY A 229 -5.11 12.99 6.30
C GLY A 229 -4.17 12.97 7.52
N GLU A 230 -3.53 11.85 7.77
CA GLU A 230 -2.61 11.62 8.89
C GLU A 230 -1.15 11.97 8.54
N ALA A 231 -0.80 12.02 7.25
CA ALA A 231 0.54 12.37 6.76
C ALA A 231 0.84 13.87 6.94
N LYS A 232 1.17 14.27 8.18
CA LYS A 232 1.43 15.68 8.53
C LYS A 232 2.86 16.15 8.22
N ASP A 233 3.78 15.24 8.06
CA ASP A 233 5.22 15.44 7.84
C ASP A 233 5.73 14.85 6.52
N ALA A 234 4.82 14.33 5.68
CA ALA A 234 5.11 13.70 4.41
C ALA A 234 4.39 14.39 3.24
N ILE A 235 4.99 14.27 2.06
CA ILE A 235 4.36 14.65 0.79
C ILE A 235 3.86 13.39 0.09
N TRP A 236 2.63 13.42 -0.42
CA TRP A 236 2.09 12.38 -1.29
C TRP A 236 1.54 12.95 -2.58
N ILE A 237 1.96 12.38 -3.71
CA ILE A 237 1.51 12.76 -5.06
C ILE A 237 0.99 11.50 -5.75
N GLU A 238 -0.32 11.42 -5.96
CA GLU A 238 -0.96 10.31 -6.67
C GLU A 238 -1.63 10.82 -7.93
N ILE A 239 -1.17 10.35 -9.08
CA ILE A 239 -1.73 10.66 -10.40
C ILE A 239 -2.30 9.38 -11.00
N GLY A 240 -3.50 9.46 -11.55
CA GLY A 240 -4.16 8.33 -12.17
C GLY A 240 -5.52 8.70 -12.73
N ALA A 241 -6.10 7.79 -13.53
CA ALA A 241 -7.46 7.88 -14.01
C ALA A 241 -8.48 7.74 -12.87
N ASP A 242 -9.73 8.09 -13.14
CA ASP A 242 -10.83 7.76 -12.25
C ASP A 242 -10.99 6.22 -12.17
N PRO A 243 -10.95 5.61 -10.96
CA PRO A 243 -11.13 4.17 -10.79
C PRO A 243 -12.46 3.66 -11.33
N GLU A 244 -13.53 4.46 -11.22
CA GLU A 244 -14.88 4.10 -11.66
C GLU A 244 -15.11 4.31 -13.16
N SER A 245 -14.15 4.92 -13.86
CA SER A 245 -14.28 5.14 -15.31
C SER A 245 -14.01 3.86 -16.11
N ASP A 246 -14.64 3.75 -17.29
CA ASP A 246 -14.32 2.66 -18.23
C ASP A 246 -12.81 2.60 -18.50
N PRO A 247 -12.15 1.45 -18.29
CA PRO A 247 -10.74 1.26 -18.58
C PRO A 247 -10.32 1.60 -20.01
N ASN A 248 -11.26 1.64 -20.95
CA ASN A 248 -11.02 1.97 -22.36
C ASN A 248 -11.36 3.43 -22.71
N ASP A 249 -11.87 4.20 -21.76
CA ASP A 249 -12.20 5.60 -21.98
C ASP A 249 -10.94 6.46 -22.21
N GLN A 250 -10.77 6.92 -23.45
CA GLN A 250 -9.64 7.75 -23.83
C GLN A 250 -9.72 9.18 -23.25
N ALA A 251 -10.89 9.63 -22.77
CA ALA A 251 -11.02 10.90 -22.07
C ALA A 251 -10.21 10.91 -20.73
N GLN A 252 -9.87 9.74 -20.22
CA GLN A 252 -9.01 9.60 -19.03
C GLN A 252 -7.51 9.82 -19.33
N TYR A 253 -7.08 9.77 -20.58
CA TYR A 253 -5.65 9.90 -20.93
C TYR A 253 -5.02 11.20 -20.43
N PRO A 254 -5.63 12.38 -20.60
CA PRO A 254 -5.11 13.62 -20.03
C PRO A 254 -5.07 13.63 -18.50
N LEU A 255 -5.93 12.87 -17.81
CA LEU A 255 -6.02 12.82 -16.35
C LEU A 255 -4.99 11.87 -15.75
N MET A 256 -4.72 10.74 -16.41
CA MET A 256 -3.76 9.74 -15.92
C MET A 256 -2.32 10.05 -16.34
N ASN A 257 -2.10 10.91 -17.32
CA ASN A 257 -0.77 11.24 -17.83
C ASN A 257 -0.62 12.75 -18.12
N PRO A 258 -0.06 13.54 -17.22
CA PRO A 258 0.13 14.97 -17.38
C PRO A 258 1.16 15.35 -18.47
N SER A 259 1.86 14.36 -19.05
CA SER A 259 2.74 14.55 -20.20
C SER A 259 2.04 14.30 -21.54
N PHE A 260 0.77 13.88 -21.51
CA PHE A 260 -0.07 13.74 -22.70
C PHE A 260 -0.62 15.12 -23.14
N PRO A 261 -0.71 15.41 -24.42
CA PRO A 261 -0.22 14.63 -25.57
C PRO A 261 1.24 14.95 -25.95
N LEU A 262 1.88 15.92 -25.31
CA LEU A 262 3.13 16.53 -25.78
C LEU A 262 4.32 15.58 -25.77
N ARG A 263 4.54 14.85 -24.65
CA ARG A 263 5.66 13.89 -24.50
C ARG A 263 5.19 12.44 -24.65
N THR A 264 3.94 12.19 -24.36
CA THR A 264 3.32 10.88 -24.49
C THR A 264 2.20 11.00 -25.53
N PRO A 265 2.45 10.73 -26.82
CA PRO A 265 1.43 10.84 -27.86
C PRO A 265 0.39 9.71 -27.73
N LEU A 266 -0.76 9.90 -28.35
CA LEU A 266 -1.91 9.00 -28.27
C LEU A 266 -1.54 7.55 -28.60
N GLU A 267 -0.75 7.34 -29.64
CA GLU A 267 -0.35 6.01 -30.10
C GLU A 267 0.49 5.27 -29.05
N SER A 268 1.22 5.99 -28.20
CA SER A 268 1.99 5.40 -27.11
C SER A 268 1.08 4.82 -26.03
N LEU A 269 0.01 5.53 -25.66
CA LEU A 269 -0.98 5.05 -24.70
C LEU A 269 -1.82 3.90 -25.29
N GLN A 270 -2.24 4.01 -26.55
CA GLN A 270 -2.94 2.94 -27.26
C GLN A 270 -2.08 1.67 -27.37
N ARG A 271 -0.77 1.81 -27.67
CA ARG A 271 0.18 0.70 -27.70
C ARG A 271 0.33 0.07 -26.31
N LEU A 272 0.42 0.87 -25.26
CA LEU A 272 0.50 0.39 -23.88
C LEU A 272 -0.76 -0.39 -23.53
N ARG A 273 -1.95 0.14 -23.81
CA ARG A 273 -3.23 -0.54 -23.58
C ARG A 273 -3.34 -1.86 -24.34
N LYS A 274 -2.94 -1.88 -25.62
CA LYS A 274 -2.98 -3.09 -26.44
C LYS A 274 -2.08 -4.21 -25.92
N ASN A 275 -0.96 -3.85 -25.29
CA ASN A 275 0.01 -4.84 -24.79
C ASN A 275 -0.26 -5.24 -23.32
N LEU A 276 -0.86 -4.39 -22.52
CA LEU A 276 -1.35 -4.73 -21.19
C LEU A 276 -2.78 -5.29 -21.28
N LYS A 277 -2.87 -6.55 -21.72
CA LYS A 277 -4.17 -7.21 -21.94
C LYS A 277 -4.92 -7.50 -20.64
N ASP A 278 -4.19 -7.83 -19.58
CA ASP A 278 -4.73 -8.03 -18.25
C ASP A 278 -5.28 -6.70 -17.70
N PRO A 279 -6.58 -6.64 -17.33
CA PRO A 279 -7.21 -5.42 -16.85
C PRO A 279 -6.52 -4.83 -15.61
N ASP A 280 -6.09 -5.67 -14.69
CA ASP A 280 -5.42 -5.24 -13.46
C ASP A 280 -4.05 -4.61 -13.75
N SER A 281 -3.29 -5.20 -14.68
CA SER A 281 -2.02 -4.63 -15.13
C SER A 281 -2.21 -3.29 -15.84
N TRP A 282 -3.26 -3.15 -16.66
CA TRP A 282 -3.58 -1.88 -17.29
C TRP A 282 -3.98 -0.82 -16.26
N ASN A 283 -4.84 -1.18 -15.30
CA ASN A 283 -5.24 -0.28 -14.23
C ASN A 283 -4.04 0.23 -13.43
N ARG A 284 -3.16 -0.65 -13.00
CA ARG A 284 -1.99 -0.25 -12.20
C ARG A 284 -0.94 0.51 -13.00
N GLU A 285 -0.50 -0.05 -14.11
CA GLU A 285 0.68 0.43 -14.82
C GLU A 285 0.38 1.56 -15.78
N GLY A 286 -0.78 1.50 -16.45
CA GLY A 286 -1.20 2.49 -17.45
C GLY A 286 -2.05 3.59 -16.86
N ARG A 287 -3.06 3.23 -16.09
CA ARG A 287 -4.03 4.17 -15.54
C ARG A 287 -3.63 4.76 -14.18
N GLY A 288 -2.68 4.16 -13.45
CA GLY A 288 -2.30 4.58 -12.10
C GLY A 288 -3.40 4.35 -11.06
N VAL A 289 -4.33 3.46 -11.35
CA VAL A 289 -5.42 3.10 -10.45
C VAL A 289 -4.92 2.02 -9.50
N TRP A 290 -5.03 2.29 -8.23
CA TRP A 290 -4.76 1.31 -7.20
C TRP A 290 -5.89 0.28 -7.19
N ASP A 291 -5.53 -0.98 -6.95
CA ASP A 291 -6.55 -1.99 -6.69
C ASP A 291 -7.45 -1.47 -5.55
N PRO A 292 -8.77 -1.69 -5.60
CA PRO A 292 -9.68 -1.31 -4.53
C PRO A 292 -9.06 -1.82 -3.22
N GLU A 293 -8.86 -0.90 -2.29
CA GLU A 293 -8.03 -1.19 -1.12
C GLU A 293 -8.59 -2.35 -0.30
N ASN A 294 -7.87 -3.43 -0.34
CA ASN A 294 -7.39 -4.01 0.90
C ASN A 294 -6.19 -3.15 1.35
N ILE A 295 -6.41 -2.13 2.16
CA ILE A 295 -5.36 -1.30 2.77
C ILE A 295 -4.56 -2.24 3.67
N GLY A 296 -3.48 -2.84 3.15
CA GLY A 296 -2.58 -3.68 3.95
C GLY A 296 -3.21 -4.83 4.75
N GLY A 297 -4.53 -4.96 4.75
CA GLY A 297 -5.32 -5.99 5.41
C GLY A 297 -5.61 -7.19 4.52
N ALA A 298 -5.79 -8.35 5.12
CA ALA A 298 -6.25 -9.55 4.43
C ALA A 298 -7.68 -9.40 3.89
N LEU A 299 -8.45 -8.49 4.47
CA LEU A 299 -9.88 -8.29 4.23
C LEU A 299 -10.20 -6.85 3.81
N ALA A 300 -11.24 -6.66 3.01
CA ALA A 300 -11.71 -5.36 2.54
C ALA A 300 -12.47 -4.61 3.65
N HIS A 301 -11.75 -3.90 4.52
CA HIS A 301 -12.31 -3.25 5.71
C HIS A 301 -13.44 -2.26 5.41
N SER A 302 -13.33 -1.46 4.34
CA SER A 302 -14.40 -0.53 3.94
C SER A 302 -15.68 -1.26 3.51
N ARG A 303 -15.56 -2.38 2.77
CA ARG A 303 -16.71 -3.25 2.46
C ARG A 303 -17.27 -3.89 3.71
N TRP A 304 -16.41 -4.39 4.59
CA TRP A 304 -16.83 -4.93 5.88
C TRP A 304 -17.71 -3.94 6.64
N LEU A 305 -17.27 -2.69 6.82
CA LEU A 305 -18.06 -1.68 7.52
C LEU A 305 -19.42 -1.40 6.87
N ALA A 306 -19.51 -1.50 5.54
CA ALA A 306 -20.77 -1.34 4.82
C ALA A 306 -21.77 -2.52 5.02
N LEU A 307 -21.28 -3.67 5.51
CA LEU A 307 -22.09 -4.87 5.78
C LEU A 307 -22.64 -4.90 7.22
N ALA A 308 -22.44 -3.83 7.99
CA ALA A 308 -22.89 -3.73 9.37
C ALA A 308 -24.43 -3.80 9.51
N ASP A 309 -24.91 -4.68 10.36
CA ASP A 309 -26.32 -4.81 10.76
C ASP A 309 -26.40 -5.19 12.25
N ALA A 310 -26.30 -4.18 13.11
CA ALA A 310 -26.27 -4.35 14.56
C ALA A 310 -27.64 -4.72 15.16
N ARG A 311 -28.72 -4.71 14.36
CA ARG A 311 -30.10 -4.98 14.83
C ARG A 311 -30.62 -6.35 14.44
N ALA A 312 -29.76 -7.18 13.80
CA ALA A 312 -30.20 -8.52 13.39
C ALA A 312 -30.56 -9.39 14.60
N GLU A 313 -31.72 -9.99 14.54
CA GLU A 313 -32.13 -11.03 15.49
C GLU A 313 -31.35 -12.32 15.19
N ARG A 314 -31.04 -13.06 16.26
CA ARG A 314 -30.33 -14.33 16.15
C ARG A 314 -31.23 -15.40 15.49
N GLY A 315 -30.70 -16.11 14.49
CA GLY A 315 -31.34 -17.26 13.87
C GLY A 315 -31.41 -18.50 14.78
N ALA A 316 -32.24 -19.49 14.40
CA ALA A 316 -32.44 -20.69 15.18
C ALA A 316 -31.25 -21.67 15.17
N ASN A 317 -30.58 -21.81 14.02
CA ASN A 317 -29.44 -22.71 13.84
C ASN A 317 -28.14 -21.93 13.86
N VAL A 318 -27.45 -21.98 15.00
CA VAL A 318 -26.17 -21.28 15.19
C VAL A 318 -25.01 -22.25 15.20
N VAL A 319 -23.85 -21.73 14.83
CA VAL A 319 -22.56 -22.39 15.03
C VAL A 319 -21.58 -21.41 15.66
N PHE A 320 -20.59 -21.94 16.35
CA PHE A 320 -19.57 -21.12 17.01
C PHE A 320 -18.18 -21.34 16.40
N GLY A 321 -17.36 -20.33 16.46
CA GLY A 321 -15.94 -20.43 16.16
C GLY A 321 -15.13 -19.91 17.35
N LEU A 322 -14.10 -20.63 17.74
CA LEU A 322 -13.23 -20.28 18.85
C LEU A 322 -11.78 -20.12 18.38
N ASP A 323 -11.13 -19.04 18.79
CA ASP A 323 -9.71 -18.81 18.60
C ASP A 323 -9.01 -18.48 19.92
N LEU A 324 -7.85 -19.13 20.15
CA LEU A 324 -6.96 -18.88 21.31
C LEU A 324 -5.76 -18.07 20.83
N THR A 325 -5.62 -16.85 21.34
CA THR A 325 -4.48 -15.97 21.02
C THR A 325 -3.23 -16.31 21.83
N GLY A 326 -2.07 -15.79 21.38
CA GLY A 326 -0.79 -15.92 22.08
C GLY A 326 -0.82 -15.38 23.52
N ASP A 327 -1.61 -14.35 23.78
CA ASP A 327 -1.81 -13.73 25.10
C ASP A 327 -2.76 -14.53 26.01
N ARG A 328 -3.20 -15.71 25.55
CA ARG A 328 -4.16 -16.60 26.25
C ARG A 328 -5.57 -16.02 26.40
N ASP A 329 -5.93 -15.06 25.59
CA ASP A 329 -7.31 -14.62 25.40
C ASP A 329 -8.02 -15.53 24.40
N VAL A 330 -9.27 -15.85 24.70
CA VAL A 330 -10.11 -16.69 23.84
C VAL A 330 -11.25 -15.86 23.27
N TRP A 331 -11.31 -15.81 21.96
CA TRP A 331 -12.41 -15.18 21.24
C TRP A 331 -13.39 -16.22 20.77
N ILE A 332 -14.68 -15.98 21.02
CA ILE A 332 -15.76 -16.83 20.58
C ILE A 332 -16.70 -16.02 19.70
N ALA A 333 -16.89 -16.48 18.48
CA ALA A 333 -17.82 -15.91 17.51
C ALA A 333 -19.01 -16.85 17.32
N VAL A 334 -20.13 -16.29 16.92
CA VAL A 334 -21.34 -17.02 16.51
C VAL A 334 -21.69 -16.64 15.07
N ALA A 335 -22.16 -17.63 14.29
CA ALA A 335 -22.65 -17.42 12.92
C ALA A 335 -23.99 -18.16 12.72
N TRP A 336 -24.88 -17.58 11.90
CA TRP A 336 -26.13 -18.18 11.49
C TRP A 336 -26.54 -17.71 10.11
N ARG A 337 -27.47 -18.47 9.47
CA ARG A 337 -28.11 -18.05 8.23
C ARG A 337 -29.32 -17.17 8.54
N ARG A 338 -29.46 -16.11 7.77
CA ARG A 338 -30.61 -15.20 7.82
C ARG A 338 -31.69 -15.64 6.80
N ASP A 339 -32.90 -15.12 6.96
CA ASP A 339 -34.00 -15.39 6.04
C ASP A 339 -33.77 -14.83 4.63
N ASP A 340 -32.93 -13.79 4.50
CA ASP A 340 -32.49 -13.20 3.21
C ASP A 340 -31.37 -13.99 2.51
N GLY A 341 -30.96 -15.14 3.09
CA GLY A 341 -29.90 -16.00 2.59
C GLY A 341 -28.46 -15.53 2.95
N ALA A 342 -28.28 -14.34 3.51
CA ALA A 342 -27.00 -13.88 3.98
C ALA A 342 -26.57 -14.59 5.27
N THR A 343 -25.29 -14.62 5.55
CA THR A 343 -24.74 -15.12 6.81
C THR A 343 -24.50 -13.96 7.77
N HIS A 344 -25.02 -14.07 9.01
CA HIS A 344 -24.71 -13.11 10.05
C HIS A 344 -23.63 -13.66 10.98
N VAL A 345 -22.67 -12.79 11.34
CA VAL A 345 -21.58 -13.12 12.26
C VAL A 345 -21.44 -12.06 13.36
N MET A 346 -21.13 -12.48 14.56
CA MET A 346 -20.83 -11.57 15.66
C MET A 346 -19.97 -12.27 16.73
N LEU A 347 -19.29 -11.48 17.55
CA LEU A 347 -18.62 -11.97 18.74
C LEU A 347 -19.62 -12.15 19.88
N THR A 348 -19.46 -13.20 20.65
CA THR A 348 -20.18 -13.41 21.93
C THR A 348 -19.61 -12.52 23.03
N ASN A 349 -20.08 -12.63 24.27
CA ASN A 349 -19.59 -11.91 25.45
C ASN A 349 -19.43 -10.40 25.21
N ASP A 350 -20.43 -9.76 24.57
CA ASP A 350 -20.41 -8.31 24.23
C ASP A 350 -19.17 -7.85 23.46
N GLY A 351 -18.58 -8.75 22.65
CA GLY A 351 -17.37 -8.45 21.87
C GLY A 351 -16.10 -8.41 22.70
N ARG A 352 -16.04 -9.12 23.82
CA ARG A 352 -14.87 -9.23 24.69
C ARG A 352 -14.33 -10.65 24.70
N PRO A 353 -13.01 -10.86 24.88
CA PRO A 353 -12.46 -12.18 25.04
C PRO A 353 -12.86 -12.77 26.40
N VAL A 354 -12.76 -14.09 26.51
CA VAL A 354 -12.81 -14.83 27.77
C VAL A 354 -11.41 -15.36 28.07
N ALA A 355 -11.09 -15.50 29.35
CA ALA A 355 -9.80 -16.08 29.74
C ALA A 355 -9.75 -17.57 29.37
N ALA A 356 -8.58 -18.09 28.99
CA ALA A 356 -8.41 -19.45 28.52
C ALA A 356 -8.97 -20.51 29.49
N TYR A 357 -8.83 -20.28 30.81
CA TYR A 357 -9.33 -21.22 31.85
C TYR A 357 -10.87 -21.28 31.92
N SER A 358 -11.58 -20.29 31.39
CA SER A 358 -13.06 -20.25 31.40
C SER A 358 -13.69 -20.58 30.03
N ALA A 359 -12.85 -20.74 28.99
CA ALA A 359 -13.32 -20.89 27.60
C ALA A 359 -14.23 -22.11 27.41
N VAL A 360 -13.87 -23.26 27.95
CA VAL A 360 -14.66 -24.51 27.83
C VAL A 360 -15.99 -24.38 28.56
N ALA A 361 -16.01 -23.79 29.75
CA ALA A 361 -17.24 -23.54 30.50
C ALA A 361 -18.19 -22.59 29.73
N GLU A 362 -17.61 -21.55 29.10
CA GLU A 362 -18.40 -20.63 28.27
C GLU A 362 -18.95 -21.31 27.01
N CYS A 363 -18.13 -22.14 26.33
CA CYS A 363 -18.65 -22.94 25.20
C CYS A 363 -19.77 -23.86 25.63
N LYS A 364 -19.67 -24.54 26.79
CA LYS A 364 -20.71 -25.39 27.35
C LYS A 364 -21.99 -24.60 27.64
N ARG A 365 -21.87 -23.42 28.23
CA ARG A 365 -23.00 -22.52 28.44
C ARG A 365 -23.68 -22.12 27.14
N LEU A 366 -22.90 -21.64 26.16
CA LEU A 366 -23.44 -21.17 24.88
C LEU A 366 -24.10 -22.28 24.09
N THR A 367 -23.50 -23.47 23.96
CA THR A 367 -24.07 -24.62 23.26
C THR A 367 -25.25 -25.20 24.01
N GLY A 368 -25.28 -25.15 25.35
CA GLY A 368 -26.43 -25.55 26.14
C GLY A 368 -27.65 -24.61 26.01
N GLU A 369 -27.39 -23.30 25.87
CA GLU A 369 -28.42 -22.28 25.76
C GLU A 369 -28.94 -22.09 24.33
N TRP A 370 -28.04 -22.16 23.35
CA TRP A 370 -28.35 -21.81 21.94
C TRP A 370 -28.30 -23.01 20.99
N GLY A 371 -27.84 -24.16 21.46
CA GLY A 371 -27.53 -25.31 20.61
C GLY A 371 -26.23 -25.08 19.83
N GLY A 372 -26.02 -25.90 18.81
CA GLY A 372 -24.92 -25.72 17.86
C GLY A 372 -23.60 -26.40 18.23
N THR A 373 -22.60 -26.23 17.39
CA THR A 373 -21.28 -26.88 17.46
C THR A 373 -20.19 -25.83 17.42
N VAL A 374 -19.03 -26.10 18.02
CA VAL A 374 -17.88 -25.18 18.10
C VAL A 374 -16.79 -25.60 17.12
N ALA A 375 -16.38 -24.72 16.19
CA ALA A 375 -15.22 -24.91 15.32
C ALA A 375 -13.96 -24.36 15.99
N THR A 376 -12.95 -25.19 16.24
CA THR A 376 -11.75 -24.77 16.94
C THR A 376 -10.53 -25.65 16.65
N SER A 377 -9.33 -25.11 16.87
CA SER A 377 -8.07 -25.87 16.93
C SER A 377 -7.52 -25.99 18.34
N ALA A 378 -8.24 -25.48 19.35
CA ALA A 378 -7.81 -25.48 20.77
C ALA A 378 -8.86 -26.15 21.65
N PHE A 379 -8.43 -26.66 22.80
CA PHE A 379 -9.31 -27.26 23.82
C PHE A 379 -10.11 -28.51 23.40
N GLY A 380 -9.73 -29.23 22.33
CA GLY A 380 -10.49 -30.39 21.85
C GLY A 380 -10.76 -31.44 22.92
N ASP A 381 -9.73 -31.90 23.64
CA ASP A 381 -9.85 -32.91 24.70
C ASP A 381 -10.70 -32.41 25.88
N GLU A 382 -10.63 -31.12 26.20
CA GLU A 382 -11.43 -30.51 27.27
C GLU A 382 -12.90 -30.38 26.87
N LEU A 383 -13.18 -29.96 25.62
CA LEU A 383 -14.52 -29.85 25.09
C LEU A 383 -15.21 -31.23 25.02
N GLU A 384 -14.48 -32.26 24.55
CA GLU A 384 -14.96 -33.64 24.51
C GLU A 384 -15.32 -34.14 25.90
N ARG A 385 -14.42 -33.93 26.88
CA ARG A 385 -14.64 -34.35 28.27
C ARG A 385 -15.85 -33.70 28.92
N GLU A 386 -16.15 -32.44 28.55
CA GLU A 386 -17.30 -31.68 29.05
C GLU A 386 -18.56 -31.90 28.22
N GLY A 387 -18.51 -32.77 27.20
CA GLY A 387 -19.64 -33.10 26.33
C GLY A 387 -20.08 -31.93 25.44
N VAL A 388 -19.20 -31.01 25.10
CA VAL A 388 -19.47 -29.87 24.19
C VAL A 388 -19.27 -30.35 22.76
N PRO A 389 -20.28 -30.24 21.87
CA PRO A 389 -20.10 -30.56 20.45
C PRO A 389 -19.04 -29.63 19.80
N PHE A 390 -18.03 -30.22 19.19
CA PHE A 390 -17.01 -29.44 18.50
C PHE A 390 -16.51 -30.11 17.21
N GLU A 391 -15.97 -29.31 16.29
CA GLU A 391 -15.34 -29.74 15.06
C GLU A 391 -13.90 -29.18 15.01
N PRO A 392 -12.87 -30.03 14.85
CA PRO A 392 -11.50 -29.57 14.76
C PRO A 392 -11.25 -28.86 13.43
N VAL A 393 -10.60 -27.69 13.51
CA VAL A 393 -10.20 -26.90 12.35
C VAL A 393 -8.68 -26.82 12.28
N ASN A 394 -8.08 -27.64 11.43
CA ASN A 394 -6.63 -27.71 11.22
C ASN A 394 -6.14 -26.56 10.31
N GLY A 395 -4.84 -26.57 9.94
CA GLY A 395 -4.23 -25.50 9.14
C GLY A 395 -4.84 -25.32 7.76
N THR A 396 -5.17 -26.41 7.06
CA THR A 396 -5.79 -26.39 5.71
C THR A 396 -7.22 -25.89 5.78
N GLU A 397 -7.99 -26.39 6.73
CA GLU A 397 -9.38 -25.98 6.95
C GLU A 397 -9.44 -24.52 7.40
N PHE A 398 -8.50 -24.09 8.23
CA PHE A 398 -8.41 -22.68 8.61
C PHE A 398 -8.06 -21.76 7.41
N ALA A 399 -7.21 -22.22 6.50
CA ALA A 399 -6.96 -21.47 5.27
C ALA A 399 -8.21 -21.36 4.39
N ALA A 400 -8.96 -22.44 4.25
CA ALA A 400 -10.28 -22.42 3.58
C ALA A 400 -11.26 -21.47 4.28
N ALA A 401 -11.33 -21.49 5.62
CA ALA A 401 -12.15 -20.60 6.43
C ALA A 401 -11.82 -19.11 6.20
N CYS A 402 -10.54 -18.77 6.11
CA CYS A 402 -10.09 -17.41 5.80
C CYS A 402 -10.50 -16.96 4.39
N GLY A 403 -10.44 -17.87 3.41
CA GLY A 403 -10.90 -17.62 2.03
C GLY A 403 -12.42 -17.40 1.97
N LEU A 404 -13.19 -18.25 2.63
CA LEU A 404 -14.66 -18.10 2.71
C LEU A 404 -15.08 -16.75 3.30
N LEU A 405 -14.39 -16.26 4.33
CA LEU A 405 -14.67 -14.94 4.90
C LEU A 405 -14.30 -13.81 3.92
N GLU A 406 -13.17 -13.92 3.21
CA GLU A 406 -12.79 -12.96 2.16
C GLU A 406 -13.88 -12.91 1.08
N ASP A 407 -14.33 -14.07 0.59
CA ASP A 407 -15.37 -14.17 -0.43
C ASP A 407 -16.70 -13.58 0.06
N ALA A 408 -17.14 -13.93 1.28
CA ALA A 408 -18.39 -13.45 1.85
C ALA A 408 -18.42 -11.91 2.05
N ILE A 409 -17.25 -11.28 2.28
CA ILE A 409 -17.12 -9.83 2.30
C ILE A 409 -17.16 -9.25 0.88
N ASN A 410 -16.48 -9.90 -0.07
CA ASN A 410 -16.35 -9.42 -1.44
C ASN A 410 -17.66 -9.52 -2.24
N ASP A 411 -18.44 -10.56 -2.04
CA ASP A 411 -19.75 -10.78 -2.68
C ASP A 411 -20.92 -10.21 -1.88
N SER A 412 -20.63 -9.63 -0.70
CA SER A 412 -21.61 -9.00 0.18
C SER A 412 -22.65 -9.99 0.74
N SER A 413 -22.30 -11.28 0.87
CA SER A 413 -23.15 -12.34 1.46
C SER A 413 -23.04 -12.43 2.98
N ALA A 414 -22.11 -11.69 3.61
CA ALA A 414 -22.00 -11.58 5.06
C ALA A 414 -22.72 -10.33 5.60
N ARG A 415 -23.14 -10.42 6.88
CA ARG A 415 -23.56 -9.29 7.74
C ARG A 415 -22.91 -9.45 9.10
N HIS A 416 -22.78 -8.37 9.86
CA HIS A 416 -22.12 -8.42 11.18
C HIS A 416 -22.68 -7.41 12.19
N GLY A 417 -22.50 -7.71 13.48
CA GLY A 417 -23.04 -6.91 14.59
C GLY A 417 -22.36 -5.56 14.84
N ASN A 418 -21.48 -5.06 13.95
CA ASN A 418 -20.76 -3.78 14.06
C ASN A 418 -19.99 -3.62 15.38
N GLN A 419 -19.37 -4.68 15.87
CA GLN A 419 -18.62 -4.67 17.12
C GLN A 419 -17.22 -4.10 16.92
N PRO A 420 -16.75 -3.14 17.76
CA PRO A 420 -15.46 -2.49 17.60
C PRO A 420 -14.28 -3.46 17.50
N ALA A 421 -14.18 -4.43 18.43
CA ALA A 421 -13.10 -5.42 18.44
C ALA A 421 -13.05 -6.25 17.14
N LEU A 422 -14.18 -6.59 16.55
CA LEU A 422 -14.24 -7.31 15.29
C LEU A 422 -13.87 -6.42 14.09
N ASN A 423 -14.30 -5.16 14.10
CA ASN A 423 -13.93 -4.19 13.07
C ASN A 423 -12.42 -3.92 13.06
N ASP A 424 -11.83 -3.77 14.25
CA ASP A 424 -10.39 -3.58 14.41
C ASP A 424 -9.60 -4.82 13.97
N ALA A 425 -10.09 -6.03 14.32
CA ALA A 425 -9.49 -7.29 13.89
C ALA A 425 -9.51 -7.47 12.36
N VAL A 426 -10.61 -7.12 11.70
CA VAL A 426 -10.71 -7.12 10.23
C VAL A 426 -9.70 -6.15 9.61
N LYS A 427 -9.52 -4.97 10.20
CA LYS A 427 -8.52 -3.99 9.78
C LYS A 427 -7.08 -4.50 10.00
N ALA A 428 -6.84 -5.20 11.10
CA ALA A 428 -5.53 -5.71 11.49
C ALA A 428 -5.12 -6.98 10.72
N ALA A 429 -6.07 -7.80 10.26
CA ALA A 429 -5.81 -9.08 9.61
C ALA A 429 -4.82 -8.95 8.43
N ARG A 430 -3.84 -9.87 8.36
CA ARG A 430 -2.83 -9.96 7.31
C ARG A 430 -2.73 -11.39 6.80
N TRP A 431 -2.44 -11.56 5.51
CA TRP A 431 -2.17 -12.87 4.96
C TRP A 431 -0.76 -13.34 5.33
N ARG A 432 -0.61 -14.63 5.67
CA ARG A 432 0.71 -15.25 5.71
C ARG A 432 1.35 -15.19 4.32
N PRO A 433 2.68 -15.07 4.23
CA PRO A 433 3.38 -15.32 2.97
C PRO A 433 2.95 -16.68 2.39
N GLN A 434 2.70 -16.73 1.08
CA GLN A 434 2.26 -17.97 0.43
C GLN A 434 3.27 -19.08 0.63
N THR A 435 2.79 -20.24 1.08
CA THR A 435 3.53 -21.50 1.03
C THR A 435 3.47 -22.09 -0.38
N THR A 436 4.26 -23.12 -0.65
CA THR A 436 4.30 -23.82 -1.94
C THR A 436 2.94 -24.42 -2.38
N SER A 437 1.99 -24.60 -1.46
CA SER A 437 0.62 -25.10 -1.73
C SER A 437 -0.36 -24.03 -2.24
N GLY A 438 0.03 -22.74 -2.24
CA GLY A 438 -0.86 -21.65 -2.69
C GLY A 438 -1.97 -21.24 -1.70
N GLU A 439 -2.13 -21.95 -0.61
CA GLU A 439 -3.13 -21.66 0.42
C GLU A 439 -2.77 -20.42 1.23
N ARG A 440 -3.76 -19.56 1.50
CA ARG A 440 -3.60 -18.32 2.27
C ARG A 440 -4.39 -18.42 3.56
N ALA A 441 -3.74 -18.13 4.70
CA ALA A 441 -4.38 -18.01 6.00
C ALA A 441 -3.97 -16.70 6.68
N PHE A 442 -4.73 -16.24 7.66
CA PHE A 442 -4.34 -15.08 8.47
C PHE A 442 -3.08 -15.37 9.28
N VAL A 443 -2.27 -14.34 9.49
CA VAL A 443 -1.18 -14.35 10.47
C VAL A 443 -1.80 -14.33 11.86
N LEU A 444 -1.61 -15.38 12.66
CA LEU A 444 -2.08 -15.45 14.04
C LEU A 444 -0.92 -15.36 15.06
N ARG A 445 0.29 -15.74 14.63
CA ARG A 445 1.46 -15.70 15.49
C ARG A 445 1.88 -14.25 15.69
N ASP A 446 2.06 -13.84 16.95
CA ASP A 446 2.41 -12.48 17.35
C ASP A 446 1.40 -11.40 16.89
N ALA A 447 0.15 -11.79 16.64
CA ALA A 447 -0.94 -10.92 16.20
C ALA A 447 -2.25 -11.22 16.98
N PRO A 448 -2.27 -10.99 18.31
CA PRO A 448 -3.43 -11.33 19.15
C PRO A 448 -4.68 -10.54 18.77
N GLU A 449 -4.53 -9.35 18.17
CA GLU A 449 -5.61 -8.52 17.65
C GLU A 449 -6.43 -9.17 16.52
N VAL A 450 -5.91 -10.23 15.90
CA VAL A 450 -6.58 -10.97 14.81
C VAL A 450 -7.49 -12.08 15.34
N GLY A 451 -7.42 -12.44 16.62
CA GLY A 451 -8.24 -13.48 17.25
C GLY A 451 -9.75 -13.36 16.98
N PRO A 452 -10.37 -12.17 17.09
CA PRO A 452 -11.80 -11.98 16.77
C PRO A 452 -12.20 -12.44 15.38
N VAL A 453 -11.44 -12.03 14.37
CA VAL A 453 -11.75 -12.38 12.97
C VAL A 453 -11.40 -13.83 12.65
N ALA A 454 -10.41 -14.42 13.33
CA ALA A 454 -10.11 -15.83 13.22
C ALA A 454 -11.23 -16.72 13.79
N ALA A 455 -11.82 -16.32 14.91
CA ALA A 455 -13.00 -16.97 15.46
C ALA A 455 -14.20 -16.90 14.49
N VAL A 456 -14.45 -15.72 13.89
CA VAL A 456 -15.50 -15.54 12.88
C VAL A 456 -15.25 -16.43 11.64
N ALA A 457 -14.01 -16.50 11.14
CA ALA A 457 -13.71 -17.35 10.00
C ALA A 457 -14.02 -18.83 10.28
N ARG A 458 -13.67 -19.35 11.46
CA ARG A 458 -14.01 -20.73 11.87
C ARG A 458 -15.50 -20.95 11.97
N ALA A 459 -16.25 -20.01 12.55
CA ALA A 459 -17.72 -20.10 12.63
C ALA A 459 -18.35 -20.15 11.23
N LEU A 460 -17.88 -19.28 10.32
CA LEU A 460 -18.37 -19.23 8.94
C LEU A 460 -18.09 -20.53 8.17
N TRP A 461 -16.88 -21.08 8.34
CA TRP A 461 -16.50 -22.35 7.75
C TRP A 461 -17.42 -23.49 8.21
N LEU A 462 -17.66 -23.60 9.51
CA LEU A 462 -18.53 -24.64 10.08
C LEU A 462 -19.98 -24.49 9.59
N LEU A 463 -20.47 -23.26 9.50
CA LEU A 463 -21.82 -23.00 8.96
C LEU A 463 -21.96 -23.45 7.49
N GLY A 464 -20.85 -23.34 6.72
CA GLY A 464 -20.80 -23.82 5.35
C GLY A 464 -20.81 -25.34 5.21
N GLN A 465 -20.39 -26.09 6.25
CA GLN A 465 -20.43 -27.56 6.28
C GLN A 465 -21.83 -28.11 6.66
N ALA A 466 -22.68 -27.29 7.29
CA ALA A 466 -24.04 -27.70 7.64
C ALA A 466 -24.86 -27.92 6.35
N PRO A 467 -25.56 -29.06 6.20
CA PRO A 467 -26.37 -29.33 5.02
C PRO A 467 -27.45 -28.24 4.88
N ASN A 468 -27.59 -27.73 3.65
CA ASN A 468 -28.60 -26.74 3.26
C ASN A 468 -30.02 -27.37 3.15
N TYR A 469 -30.24 -28.47 3.85
CA TYR A 469 -31.42 -29.33 3.67
C TYR A 469 -32.14 -29.53 5.00
N ASP A 470 -33.37 -29.07 5.09
CA ASP A 470 -34.28 -29.50 6.14
C ASP A 470 -34.94 -30.83 5.70
N PRO A 471 -34.70 -31.96 6.41
CA PRO A 471 -35.34 -33.21 6.09
C PRO A 471 -36.87 -33.16 6.10
N LEU A 472 -37.49 -32.17 6.74
CA LEU A 472 -38.94 -31.98 6.79
C LEU A 472 -39.51 -31.32 5.53
N ASP A 473 -38.70 -30.61 4.73
CA ASP A 473 -39.12 -30.03 3.45
C ASP A 473 -39.27 -31.05 2.31
N SER A 474 -38.89 -32.30 2.53
CA SER A 474 -39.03 -33.40 1.54
C SER A 474 -40.14 -34.38 1.85
N ILE A 475 -40.98 -34.06 2.80
CA ILE A 475 -42.15 -34.90 3.12
C ILE A 475 -43.44 -34.19 2.63
N TYR A 476 -43.52 -33.96 1.33
CA TYR A 476 -44.76 -33.68 0.64
C TYR A 476 -44.73 -34.25 -0.77
#